data_507c744c5ea354c3abcd37aeb6b6edb4
#
_entry.id   507c744c5ea354c3abcd37aeb6b6edb4
#
_cell.length_a   1.000
_cell.length_b   1.000
_cell.length_c   1.000
_cell.angle_alpha   90.00
_cell.angle_beta   90.00
_cell.angle_gamma   90.00
#
_symmetry.space_group_name_H-M   'P 1'
#
loop_
_entity.id
_entity.type
_entity.pdbx_description
1 polymer ?
#
loop_
_entity_poly.entity_id
_entity_poly.type
_entity_poly.pdbx_seq_one_letter_code
_entity_poly.pdbx_strand_id
1 'polypeptide(L)'
;MSESQYRFHRLPEFDYSTPGAYFITVCTNGKRNYFWESVAALTAQPLAALPPYGCGVPLAGCERPLHRLPLTRYGRYAAEAIRDIPKFYSHASVDQSVVMPNHIHLLLRLDETPGQAGIPQIVRQMKAHVSKRAGFSIWQRSYYDHVIRGQKDYL
;
A
#
# COMPACT_ATOMS: atom_id res chain seq x y z
N MET A 1 23.47 -21.48 0.81
CA MET A 1 22.29 -20.93 0.10
C MET A 1 22.29 -19.43 0.31
N SER A 2 22.50 -18.68 -0.74
CA SER A 2 22.70 -17.24 -0.71
C SER A 2 21.40 -16.53 -0.33
N GLU A 3 21.32 -15.95 0.86
CA GLU A 3 20.35 -14.91 1.18
C GLU A 3 20.65 -13.74 0.24
N SER A 4 19.77 -13.55 -0.73
CA SER A 4 19.77 -12.37 -1.56
C SER A 4 19.67 -11.16 -0.64
N GLN A 5 20.78 -10.45 -0.47
CA GLN A 5 20.84 -9.16 0.19
C GLN A 5 20.02 -8.17 -0.63
N TYR A 6 18.71 -8.08 -0.37
CA TYR A 6 17.89 -6.96 -0.80
C TYR A 6 18.40 -5.73 -0.05
N ARG A 7 19.32 -5.02 -0.68
CA ARG A 7 19.77 -3.71 -0.20
C ARG A 7 18.55 -2.81 -0.17
N PHE A 8 18.15 -2.38 1.01
CA PHE A 8 17.20 -1.31 1.20
C PHE A 8 17.80 -0.06 0.58
N HIS A 9 17.25 0.39 -0.54
CA HIS A 9 17.72 1.56 -1.26
C HIS A 9 17.23 2.86 -0.61
N ARG A 10 17.21 2.95 0.71
CA ARG A 10 17.07 4.24 1.36
C ARG A 10 18.31 5.07 1.09
N LEU A 11 18.08 6.28 0.60
CA LEU A 11 19.15 7.26 0.46
C LEU A 11 19.60 7.67 1.86
N PRO A 12 20.86 7.38 2.27
CA PRO A 12 21.28 7.54 3.66
C PRO A 12 21.17 8.96 4.22
N GLU A 13 21.24 9.96 3.34
CA GLU A 13 21.25 11.38 3.70
C GLU A 13 20.00 12.14 3.21
N PHE A 14 18.98 11.40 2.73
CA PHE A 14 17.77 12.04 2.23
C PHE A 14 16.76 12.25 3.35
N ASP A 15 16.27 13.48 3.48
CA ASP A 15 15.21 13.82 4.40
C ASP A 15 13.85 13.46 3.82
N TYR A 16 13.27 12.37 4.28
CA TYR A 16 11.98 11.85 3.87
C TYR A 16 10.77 12.64 4.42
N SER A 17 11.00 13.77 5.07
CA SER A 17 9.97 14.77 5.38
C SER A 17 9.88 15.88 4.32
N THR A 18 10.80 15.87 3.34
CA THR A 18 10.84 16.84 2.25
C THR A 18 9.56 16.74 1.41
N PRO A 19 8.97 17.88 1.00
CA PRO A 19 7.85 17.90 0.06
C PRO A 19 8.18 17.19 -1.25
N GLY A 20 7.22 16.44 -1.76
CA GLY A 20 7.42 15.68 -3.00
C GLY A 20 6.56 14.43 -3.10
N ALA A 21 6.76 13.67 -4.16
CA ALA A 21 6.07 12.41 -4.40
C ALA A 21 6.99 11.22 -4.14
N TYR A 22 6.43 10.20 -3.51
CA TYR A 22 7.14 9.02 -3.07
C TYR A 22 6.38 7.76 -3.51
N PHE A 23 7.04 6.90 -4.26
CA PHE A 23 6.51 5.57 -4.55
C PHE A 23 6.98 4.58 -3.50
N ILE A 24 6.04 3.93 -2.83
CA ILE A 24 6.30 3.07 -1.68
C ILE A 24 5.74 1.68 -1.93
N THR A 25 6.52 0.66 -1.61
CA THR A 25 6.10 -0.74 -1.64
C THR A 25 6.26 -1.37 -0.26
N VAL A 26 5.17 -1.87 0.29
CA VAL A 26 5.17 -2.55 1.60
C VAL A 26 4.72 -4.00 1.42
N CYS A 27 5.60 -4.94 1.74
CA CYS A 27 5.35 -6.37 1.58
C CYS A 27 4.87 -7.02 2.89
N THR A 28 4.08 -8.07 2.75
CA THR A 28 3.71 -8.94 3.87
C THR A 28 4.88 -9.78 4.33
N ASN A 29 4.85 -10.22 5.60
CA ASN A 29 5.84 -11.10 6.16
C ASN A 29 5.88 -12.44 5.40
N GLY A 30 7.08 -12.85 4.95
CA GLY A 30 7.28 -14.04 4.15
C GLY A 30 6.58 -13.99 2.77
N LYS A 31 6.20 -12.80 2.29
CA LYS A 31 5.44 -12.60 1.03
C LYS A 31 4.18 -13.45 0.94
N ARG A 32 3.51 -13.71 2.07
CA ARG A 32 2.27 -14.48 2.12
C ARG A 32 1.09 -13.68 1.57
N ASN A 33 0.22 -14.38 0.84
CA ASN A 33 -0.99 -13.81 0.23
C ASN A 33 -2.08 -13.60 1.29
N TYR A 34 -2.02 -12.48 2.00
CA TYR A 34 -3.00 -12.15 3.03
C TYR A 34 -4.19 -11.32 2.52
N PHE A 35 -4.02 -10.58 1.42
CA PHE A 35 -4.94 -9.51 1.07
C PHE A 35 -6.03 -9.90 0.09
N TRP A 36 -5.83 -10.92 -0.72
CA TRP A 36 -6.81 -11.38 -1.68
C TRP A 36 -7.36 -12.75 -1.32
N GLU A 37 -8.66 -12.96 -1.56
CA GLU A 37 -9.27 -14.28 -1.42
C GLU A 37 -8.65 -15.26 -2.41
N SER A 38 -8.54 -16.52 -2.01
CA SER A 38 -8.07 -17.55 -2.92
C SER A 38 -9.16 -17.91 -3.95
N VAL A 39 -8.76 -18.36 -5.14
CA VAL A 39 -9.68 -18.85 -6.17
C VAL A 39 -10.58 -19.97 -5.62
N ALA A 40 -10.03 -20.83 -4.74
CA ALA A 40 -10.79 -21.91 -4.11
C ALA A 40 -11.91 -21.38 -3.17
N ALA A 41 -11.71 -20.24 -2.52
CA ALA A 41 -12.74 -19.63 -1.69
C ALA A 41 -13.89 -19.03 -2.53
N LEU A 42 -13.59 -18.59 -3.74
CA LEU A 42 -14.58 -18.00 -4.66
C LEU A 42 -15.49 -19.04 -5.30
N THR A 43 -14.96 -20.22 -5.61
CA THR A 43 -15.76 -21.31 -6.20
C THR A 43 -16.75 -21.92 -5.19
N ALA A 44 -16.53 -21.69 -3.90
CA ALA A 44 -17.42 -22.14 -2.83
C ALA A 44 -18.59 -21.16 -2.53
N GLN A 45 -18.60 -19.96 -3.12
CA GLN A 45 -19.64 -18.96 -2.88
C GLN A 45 -20.53 -18.77 -4.13
N PRO A 46 -21.86 -18.65 -3.97
CA PRO A 46 -22.71 -18.28 -5.09
C PRO A 46 -22.31 -16.90 -5.63
N LEU A 47 -22.30 -16.77 -6.94
CA LEU A 47 -21.86 -15.57 -7.69
C LEU A 47 -22.58 -14.27 -7.22
N ALA A 48 -23.79 -14.39 -6.68
CA ALA A 48 -24.58 -13.28 -6.16
C ALA A 48 -24.08 -12.69 -4.82
N ALA A 49 -23.14 -13.36 -4.14
CA ALA A 49 -22.62 -12.94 -2.83
C ALA A 49 -21.32 -12.13 -2.92
N LEU A 50 -20.80 -11.89 -4.12
CA LEU A 50 -19.58 -11.11 -4.31
C LEU A 50 -19.90 -9.60 -4.18
N PRO A 51 -19.26 -8.88 -3.26
CA PRO A 51 -19.47 -7.44 -3.17
C PRO A 51 -18.99 -6.75 -4.46
N PRO A 52 -19.71 -5.72 -4.94
CA PRO A 52 -19.42 -5.05 -6.22
C PRO A 52 -18.15 -4.17 -6.19
N TYR A 53 -17.35 -4.24 -5.13
CA TYR A 53 -16.28 -3.26 -4.91
C TYR A 53 -14.89 -3.92 -4.87
N GLY A 54 -14.22 -3.90 -6.02
CA GLY A 54 -12.76 -3.81 -6.02
C GLY A 54 -12.36 -2.37 -5.65
N CYS A 55 -11.53 -2.17 -4.64
CA CYS A 55 -10.91 -0.87 -4.38
C CYS A 55 -9.95 -0.53 -5.53
N GLY A 56 -10.49 0.05 -6.56
CA GLY A 56 -9.77 0.69 -7.63
C GLY A 56 -10.61 1.87 -8.03
N VAL A 57 -10.13 3.10 -7.80
CA VAL A 57 -10.72 4.27 -8.45
C VAL A 57 -10.73 3.95 -9.96
N PRO A 58 -11.87 4.03 -10.66
CA PRO A 58 -11.88 3.79 -12.09
C PRO A 58 -11.00 4.86 -12.75
N LEU A 59 -9.89 4.43 -13.35
CA LEU A 59 -9.23 5.23 -14.35
C LEU A 59 -10.23 5.38 -15.49
N ALA A 60 -10.69 6.58 -15.73
CA ALA A 60 -11.55 6.89 -16.85
C ALA A 60 -10.91 6.37 -18.15
N GLY A 61 -11.53 5.37 -18.79
CA GLY A 61 -11.09 4.78 -20.04
C GLY A 61 -10.70 3.30 -20.00
N CYS A 62 -10.70 2.62 -18.88
CA CYS A 62 -10.44 1.18 -18.81
C CYS A 62 -11.74 0.37 -18.79
N GLU A 63 -12.27 0.01 -19.95
CA GLU A 63 -13.55 -0.70 -20.14
C GLU A 63 -13.50 -2.22 -19.82
N ARG A 64 -12.49 -2.73 -19.17
CA ARG A 64 -12.48 -4.13 -18.75
C ARG A 64 -12.33 -4.22 -17.23
N PRO A 65 -13.38 -4.66 -16.51
CA PRO A 65 -13.17 -5.12 -15.16
C PRO A 65 -12.28 -6.37 -15.24
N LEU A 66 -10.98 -6.21 -15.02
CA LEU A 66 -10.18 -7.34 -14.57
C LEU A 66 -10.93 -7.90 -13.38
N HIS A 67 -11.34 -9.16 -13.44
CA HIS A 67 -11.94 -9.87 -12.31
C HIS A 67 -10.90 -9.89 -11.19
N ARG A 68 -10.85 -8.81 -10.42
CA ARG A 68 -10.01 -8.73 -9.22
C ARG A 68 -10.65 -9.62 -8.19
N LEU A 69 -9.88 -10.57 -7.70
CA LEU A 69 -10.30 -11.35 -6.56
C LEU A 69 -10.69 -10.39 -5.42
N PRO A 70 -11.80 -10.64 -4.70
CA PRO A 70 -12.20 -9.80 -3.60
C PRO A 70 -11.13 -9.78 -2.52
N LEU A 71 -11.00 -8.64 -1.86
CA LEU A 71 -10.11 -8.49 -0.74
C LEU A 71 -10.59 -9.30 0.46
N THR A 72 -9.65 -9.98 1.12
CA THR A 72 -9.88 -10.54 2.45
C THR A 72 -10.18 -9.43 3.47
N ARG A 73 -10.56 -9.79 4.69
CA ARG A 73 -10.65 -8.82 5.79
C ARG A 73 -9.34 -8.04 5.98
N TYR A 74 -8.19 -8.69 5.81
CA TYR A 74 -6.88 -8.04 5.95
C TYR A 74 -6.60 -7.07 4.79
N GLY A 75 -6.98 -7.43 3.57
CA GLY A 75 -6.91 -6.54 2.43
C GLY A 75 -7.78 -5.30 2.59
N ARG A 76 -8.99 -5.46 3.15
CA ARG A 76 -9.86 -4.32 3.50
C ARG A 76 -9.23 -3.43 4.59
N TYR A 77 -8.60 -4.01 5.61
CA TYR A 77 -7.90 -3.22 6.63
C TYR A 77 -6.77 -2.40 6.03
N ALA A 78 -6.00 -2.98 5.09
CA ALA A 78 -4.96 -2.26 4.38
C ALA A 78 -5.53 -1.11 3.53
N ALA A 79 -6.58 -1.37 2.74
CA ALA A 79 -7.22 -0.36 1.90
C ALA A 79 -7.80 0.80 2.73
N GLU A 80 -8.44 0.51 3.87
CA GLU A 80 -8.96 1.52 4.78
C GLU A 80 -7.85 2.35 5.42
N ALA A 81 -6.78 1.69 5.89
CA ALA A 81 -5.64 2.37 6.49
C ALA A 81 -4.96 3.33 5.51
N ILE A 82 -4.83 2.95 4.23
CA ILE A 82 -4.31 3.80 3.18
C ILE A 82 -5.22 5.01 2.95
N ARG A 83 -6.52 4.79 2.80
CA ARG A 83 -7.51 5.85 2.59
C ARG A 83 -7.53 6.86 3.74
N ASP A 84 -7.24 6.40 4.95
CA ASP A 84 -7.30 7.23 6.15
C ASP A 84 -6.00 8.01 6.41
N ILE A 85 -4.93 7.81 5.65
CA ILE A 85 -3.67 8.55 5.78
C ILE A 85 -3.90 10.07 5.81
N PRO A 86 -4.66 10.69 4.87
CA PRO A 86 -4.87 12.13 4.87
C PRO A 86 -5.67 12.64 6.08
N LYS A 87 -6.43 11.79 6.75
CA LYS A 87 -7.17 12.17 7.97
C LYS A 87 -6.26 12.37 9.17
N PHE A 88 -5.16 11.61 9.24
CA PHE A 88 -4.17 11.71 10.32
C PHE A 88 -3.02 12.67 9.98
N TYR A 89 -2.75 12.84 8.68
CA TYR A 89 -1.66 13.65 8.16
C TYR A 89 -2.19 14.57 7.07
N SER A 90 -2.67 15.74 7.47
CA SER A 90 -3.28 16.71 6.55
C SER A 90 -2.34 17.21 5.43
N HIS A 91 -1.03 17.10 5.64
CA HIS A 91 0.02 17.43 4.68
C HIS A 91 0.39 16.27 3.75
N ALA A 92 -0.24 15.09 3.93
CA ALA A 92 0.01 13.92 3.10
C ALA A 92 -1.24 13.57 2.29
N SER A 93 -1.07 13.33 1.01
CA SER A 93 -2.11 12.84 0.11
C SER A 93 -1.71 11.51 -0.52
N VAL A 94 -2.70 10.69 -0.84
CA VAL A 94 -2.51 9.43 -1.56
C VAL A 94 -2.98 9.64 -3.00
N ASP A 95 -2.05 9.83 -3.92
CA ASP A 95 -2.39 10.05 -5.34
C ASP A 95 -2.86 8.76 -6.01
N GLN A 96 -2.18 7.64 -5.72
CA GLN A 96 -2.51 6.32 -6.23
C GLN A 96 -2.22 5.25 -5.17
N SER A 97 -2.98 4.17 -5.19
CA SER A 97 -2.68 3.00 -4.36
C SER A 97 -3.24 1.74 -4.98
N VAL A 98 -2.57 0.62 -4.73
CA VAL A 98 -3.06 -0.71 -5.10
C VAL A 98 -2.72 -1.72 -4.01
N VAL A 99 -3.71 -2.53 -3.65
CA VAL A 99 -3.52 -3.66 -2.75
C VAL A 99 -3.36 -4.91 -3.60
N MET A 100 -2.16 -5.48 -3.59
CA MET A 100 -1.79 -6.73 -4.25
C MET A 100 -1.95 -7.90 -3.27
N PRO A 101 -1.91 -9.18 -3.72
CA PRO A 101 -2.11 -10.31 -2.79
C PRO A 101 -1.20 -10.33 -1.58
N ASN A 102 0.06 -9.92 -1.71
CA ASN A 102 1.09 -10.02 -0.69
C ASN A 102 1.90 -8.73 -0.48
N HIS A 103 1.46 -7.62 -1.07
CA HIS A 103 2.09 -6.31 -0.90
C HIS A 103 1.12 -5.20 -1.29
N ILE A 104 1.49 -3.98 -0.96
CA ILE A 104 0.78 -2.78 -1.39
C ILE A 104 1.75 -1.82 -2.08
N HIS A 105 1.26 -1.09 -3.06
CA HIS A 105 1.93 0.06 -3.64
C HIS A 105 1.18 1.32 -3.30
N LEU A 106 1.93 2.37 -2.97
CA LEU A 106 1.42 3.70 -2.65
C LEU A 106 2.20 4.74 -3.43
N LEU A 107 1.50 5.70 -3.99
CA LEU A 107 2.05 6.97 -4.42
C LEU A 107 1.60 8.03 -3.43
N LEU A 108 2.49 8.38 -2.51
CA LEU A 108 2.27 9.40 -1.49
C LEU A 108 2.89 10.72 -1.92
N ARG A 109 2.16 11.81 -1.69
CA ARG A 109 2.67 13.17 -1.84
C ARG A 109 2.66 13.85 -0.48
N LEU A 110 3.77 14.51 -0.19
CA LEU A 110 3.90 15.40 0.97
C LEU A 110 3.89 16.85 0.50
N ASP A 111 3.07 17.69 1.15
CA ASP A 111 3.06 19.13 0.96
C ASP A 111 4.10 19.81 1.85
N GLU A 112 4.42 21.06 1.53
CA GLU A 112 5.38 21.86 2.29
C GLU A 112 4.78 22.31 3.62
N THR A 113 5.10 21.58 4.70
CA THR A 113 4.69 21.94 6.04
C THR A 113 5.83 21.65 7.01
N PRO A 114 6.51 22.68 7.55
CA PRO A 114 7.66 22.48 8.44
C PRO A 114 7.32 21.67 9.68
N GLY A 115 8.21 20.74 10.06
CA GLY A 115 8.10 19.95 11.29
C GLY A 115 7.07 18.83 11.26
N GLN A 116 6.54 18.50 10.11
CA GLN A 116 5.53 17.43 9.93
C GLN A 116 6.15 16.04 9.82
N ALA A 117 5.30 15.02 10.02
CA ALA A 117 5.70 13.63 9.92
C ALA A 117 6.14 13.27 8.50
N GLY A 118 7.31 12.67 8.37
CA GLY A 118 7.83 12.15 7.10
C GLY A 118 7.27 10.77 6.74
N ILE A 119 7.65 10.30 5.56
CA ILE A 119 7.25 8.99 5.02
C ILE A 119 7.47 7.84 6.01
N PRO A 120 8.62 7.71 6.72
CA PRO A 120 8.84 6.60 7.64
C PRO A 120 7.80 6.54 8.76
N GLN A 121 7.37 7.67 9.28
CA GLN A 121 6.36 7.73 10.35
C GLN A 121 4.98 7.35 9.83
N ILE A 122 4.59 7.87 8.68
CA ILE A 122 3.30 7.57 8.03
C ILE A 122 3.18 6.07 7.74
N VAL A 123 4.19 5.47 7.11
CA VAL A 123 4.22 4.04 6.79
C VAL A 123 4.21 3.19 8.06
N ARG A 124 4.99 3.56 9.08
CA ARG A 124 5.01 2.85 10.36
C ARG A 124 3.65 2.84 11.03
N GLN A 125 2.97 3.98 11.08
CA GLN A 125 1.64 4.07 11.69
C GLN A 125 0.58 3.29 10.91
N MET A 126 0.58 3.39 9.59
CA MET A 126 -0.29 2.59 8.72
C MET A 126 -0.08 1.10 8.97
N LYS A 127 1.16 0.61 8.98
CA LYS A 127 1.50 -0.79 9.27
C LYS A 127 1.02 -1.23 10.64
N ALA A 128 1.24 -0.41 11.67
CA ALA A 128 0.81 -0.70 13.03
C ALA A 128 -0.71 -0.80 13.15
N HIS A 129 -1.44 0.10 12.50
CA HIS A 129 -2.89 0.10 12.49
C HIS A 129 -3.46 -1.19 11.88
N VAL A 130 -2.95 -1.62 10.73
CA VAL A 130 -3.38 -2.86 10.07
C VAL A 130 -3.03 -4.08 10.91
N SER A 131 -1.81 -4.17 11.46
CA SER A 131 -1.39 -5.29 12.30
C SER A 131 -2.20 -5.39 13.60
N LYS A 132 -2.54 -4.27 14.22
CA LYS A 132 -3.41 -4.22 15.40
C LYS A 132 -4.79 -4.80 15.10
N ARG A 133 -5.39 -4.41 13.99
CA ARG A 133 -6.70 -4.95 13.56
C ARG A 133 -6.63 -6.42 13.14
N ALA A 134 -5.52 -6.84 12.55
CA ALA A 134 -5.28 -8.23 12.16
C ALA A 134 -5.06 -9.16 13.35
N GLY A 135 -4.54 -8.64 14.47
CA GLY A 135 -4.18 -9.40 15.67
C GLY A 135 -2.79 -10.05 15.61
N PHE A 136 -2.02 -9.79 14.56
CA PHE A 136 -0.64 -10.29 14.39
C PHE A 136 0.18 -9.37 13.50
N SER A 137 1.51 -9.58 13.49
CA SER A 137 2.41 -8.81 12.62
C SER A 137 2.31 -9.31 11.17
N ILE A 138 1.57 -8.57 10.34
CA ILE A 138 1.28 -8.94 8.95
C ILE A 138 2.39 -8.55 7.98
N TRP A 139 3.22 -7.57 8.32
CA TRP A 139 4.18 -6.92 7.44
C TRP A 139 5.61 -7.39 7.64
N GLN A 140 6.41 -7.32 6.58
CA GLN A 140 7.86 -7.33 6.71
C GLN A 140 8.34 -6.14 7.55
N ARG A 141 9.54 -6.26 8.13
CA ARG A 141 10.10 -5.24 9.03
C ARG A 141 10.24 -3.87 8.38
N SER A 142 10.62 -3.83 7.11
CA SER A 142 10.86 -2.59 6.37
C SER A 142 9.89 -2.39 5.20
N TYR A 143 10.18 -1.45 4.31
CA TYR A 143 9.47 -1.17 3.06
C TYR A 143 10.47 -0.65 2.05
N TYR A 144 10.07 -0.64 0.76
CA TYR A 144 10.85 -0.07 -0.34
C TYR A 144 10.27 1.28 -0.69
N ASP A 145 11.13 2.25 -0.99
CA ASP A 145 10.74 3.58 -1.39
C ASP A 145 11.55 4.06 -2.60
N HIS A 146 10.91 4.87 -3.42
CA HIS A 146 11.52 5.59 -4.52
C HIS A 146 11.03 7.03 -4.51
N VAL A 147 11.96 7.98 -4.44
CA VAL A 147 11.66 9.41 -4.50
C VAL A 147 11.46 9.82 -5.95
N ILE A 148 10.28 10.31 -6.29
CA ILE A 148 9.96 10.79 -7.64
C ILE A 148 10.51 12.20 -7.80
N ARG A 149 11.53 12.34 -8.64
CA ARG A 149 12.24 13.61 -8.86
C ARG A 149 11.83 14.33 -10.14
N GLY A 150 11.07 13.70 -11.01
CA GLY A 150 10.67 14.28 -12.28
C GLY A 150 9.68 13.42 -13.05
N GLN A 151 9.23 13.96 -14.18
CA GLN A 151 8.22 13.30 -15.03
C GLN A 151 8.67 11.94 -15.58
N LYS A 152 9.97 11.71 -15.70
CA LYS A 152 10.52 10.41 -16.15
C LYS A 152 10.35 9.29 -15.13
N ASP A 153 10.16 9.63 -13.86
CA ASP A 153 9.96 8.64 -12.78
C ASP A 153 8.51 8.14 -12.71
N TYR A 154 7.59 8.78 -13.47
CA TYR A 154 6.18 8.36 -13.58
C TYR A 154 5.93 7.36 -14.73
N LEU A 155 6.93 7.12 -15.61
CA LEU A 155 6.84 6.21 -16.75
C LEU A 155 7.52 4.89 -16.44
#